data_6b696a1909b48e952705d65640232395
#
_entry.id   6b696a1909b48e952705d65640232395
#
_cell.length_a   1.000
_cell.length_b   1.000
_cell.length_c   1.000
_cell.angle_alpha   90.00
_cell.angle_beta   90.00
_cell.angle_gamma   90.00
#
_symmetry.space_group_name_H-M   'P 1'
#
loop_
_entity.id
_entity.type
_entity.pdbx_description
1 polymer ?
#
loop_
_entity_poly.entity_id
_entity_poly.type
_entity_poly.pdbx_seq_one_letter_code
_entity_poly.pdbx_strand_id
1 'polypeptide(L)'
;MAMQKPHAAITGRASALRKYQEVIVGRFGLGFLLYFEFCTWLGGIPGALGIALRDLFWKRLFAHCGPGVLFGTRIILRHPGRIRLDADVVIGDGCILDGRHEDCCESIVLGRGTMLSNDVMLSCKGGAIRVGRHVGIN
;
A
#
# COMPACT_ATOMS: atom_id res chain seq x y z
N MET A 1 -23.30 20.60 -15.75
CA MET A 1 -23.42 19.15 -15.50
C MET A 1 -23.55 18.36 -16.78
N ALA A 2 -24.49 18.73 -17.66
CA ALA A 2 -24.66 18.04 -18.94
C ALA A 2 -23.44 18.12 -19.86
N MET A 3 -22.62 19.16 -19.74
CA MET A 3 -21.39 19.33 -20.53
C MET A 3 -20.25 18.40 -20.16
N GLN A 4 -20.34 17.71 -19.03
CA GLN A 4 -19.30 16.78 -18.64
C GLN A 4 -19.41 15.42 -19.32
N LYS A 5 -20.57 15.06 -19.83
CA LYS A 5 -20.79 13.76 -20.49
C LYS A 5 -19.94 13.55 -21.75
N PRO A 6 -19.84 14.52 -22.68
CA PRO A 6 -18.95 14.35 -23.83
C PRO A 6 -17.49 14.27 -23.43
N HIS A 7 -17.08 15.04 -22.44
CA HIS A 7 -15.73 14.99 -21.91
C HIS A 7 -15.40 13.64 -21.28
N ALA A 8 -16.33 13.06 -20.53
CA ALA A 8 -16.13 11.76 -19.93
C ALA A 8 -15.94 10.65 -20.97
N ALA A 9 -16.63 10.73 -22.10
CA ALA A 9 -16.48 9.77 -23.20
C ALA A 9 -15.12 9.90 -23.90
N ILE A 10 -14.63 11.12 -24.07
CA ILE A 10 -13.34 11.39 -24.73
C ILE A 10 -12.17 11.10 -23.79
N THR A 11 -12.32 11.37 -22.50
CA THR A 11 -11.28 11.25 -21.50
C THR A 11 -11.42 9.99 -20.64
N GLY A 12 -12.18 8.99 -21.08
CA GLY A 12 -12.49 7.80 -20.28
C GLY A 12 -11.25 7.10 -19.72
N ARG A 13 -10.19 6.94 -20.51
CA ARG A 13 -8.93 6.35 -20.05
C ARG A 13 -8.22 7.24 -19.03
N ALA A 14 -8.16 8.54 -19.29
CA ALA A 14 -7.56 9.50 -18.36
C ALA A 14 -8.35 9.56 -17.06
N SER A 15 -9.68 9.50 -17.13
CA SER A 15 -10.55 9.44 -15.94
C SER A 15 -10.37 8.16 -15.15
N ALA A 16 -10.24 7.02 -15.82
CA ALA A 16 -9.98 5.74 -15.17
C ALA A 16 -8.62 5.72 -14.47
N LEU A 17 -7.59 6.24 -15.12
CA LEU A 17 -6.26 6.35 -14.55
C LEU A 17 -6.23 7.28 -13.34
N ARG A 18 -6.89 8.42 -13.44
CA ARG A 18 -7.02 9.36 -12.33
C ARG A 18 -7.75 8.74 -11.15
N LYS A 19 -8.80 7.99 -11.40
CA LYS A 19 -9.55 7.27 -10.38
C LYS A 19 -8.69 6.21 -9.71
N TYR A 20 -7.88 5.50 -10.48
CA TYR A 20 -6.90 4.56 -9.95
C TYR A 20 -5.90 5.24 -9.02
N GLN A 21 -5.36 6.38 -9.44
CA GLN A 21 -4.43 7.16 -8.61
C GLN A 21 -5.10 7.63 -7.31
N GLU A 22 -6.35 8.08 -7.40
CA GLU A 22 -7.08 8.57 -6.23
C GLU A 22 -7.43 7.45 -5.24
N VAL A 23 -7.91 6.32 -5.74
CA VAL A 23 -8.45 5.24 -4.90
C VAL A 23 -7.36 4.28 -4.43
N ILE A 24 -6.42 3.95 -5.28
CA ILE A 24 -5.43 2.90 -5.01
C ILE A 24 -4.09 3.51 -4.58
N VAL A 25 -3.53 4.40 -5.39
CA VAL A 25 -2.18 4.91 -5.17
C VAL A 25 -2.16 5.95 -4.05
N GLY A 26 -3.15 6.82 -3.99
CA GLY A 26 -3.25 7.89 -2.99
C GLY A 26 -2.42 9.12 -3.28
N ARG A 27 -1.72 9.17 -4.41
CA ARG A 27 -0.94 10.33 -4.85
C ARG A 27 -1.12 10.52 -6.34
N PHE A 28 -1.12 11.79 -6.75
CA PHE A 28 -1.09 12.16 -8.16
C PHE A 28 0.36 12.41 -8.59
N GLY A 29 0.61 12.27 -9.85
CA GLY A 29 1.92 12.43 -10.43
C GLY A 29 2.36 11.18 -11.19
N LEU A 30 2.84 11.38 -12.40
CA LEU A 30 3.23 10.28 -13.29
C LEU A 30 4.45 9.53 -12.75
N GLY A 31 5.42 10.24 -12.18
CA GLY A 31 6.61 9.63 -11.63
C GLY A 31 6.31 8.65 -10.49
N PHE A 32 5.46 9.07 -9.56
CA PHE A 32 5.06 8.19 -8.46
C PHE A 32 4.18 7.04 -8.95
N LEU A 33 3.31 7.29 -9.91
CA LEU A 33 2.51 6.23 -10.51
C LEU A 33 3.38 5.14 -11.12
N LEU A 34 4.39 5.51 -11.90
CA LEU A 34 5.32 4.55 -12.51
C LEU A 34 6.10 3.79 -11.44
N TYR A 35 6.53 4.47 -10.40
CA TYR A 35 7.21 3.83 -9.28
C TYR A 35 6.29 2.83 -8.55
N PHE A 36 5.07 3.24 -8.29
CA PHE A 36 4.07 2.37 -7.66
C PHE A 36 3.78 1.12 -8.50
N GLU A 37 3.63 1.29 -9.81
CA GLU A 37 3.42 0.16 -10.73
C GLU A 37 4.62 -0.78 -10.74
N PHE A 38 5.83 -0.24 -10.76
CA PHE A 38 7.05 -1.03 -10.66
C PHE A 38 7.09 -1.84 -9.36
N CYS A 39 6.78 -1.21 -8.23
CA CYS A 39 6.74 -1.89 -6.94
C CYS A 39 5.63 -2.95 -6.88
N THR A 40 4.48 -2.68 -7.50
CA THR A 40 3.40 -3.67 -7.60
C THR A 40 3.86 -4.91 -8.36
N TRP A 41 4.59 -4.71 -9.46
CA TRP A 41 5.16 -5.81 -10.22
C TRP A 41 6.17 -6.61 -9.40
N LEU A 42 7.02 -5.95 -8.61
CA LEU A 42 7.95 -6.61 -7.71
C LEU A 42 7.25 -7.48 -6.66
N GLY A 43 6.02 -7.16 -6.32
CA GLY A 43 5.23 -7.91 -5.34
C GLY A 43 4.95 -9.35 -5.75
N GLY A 44 5.02 -9.69 -7.03
CA GLY A 44 4.80 -11.04 -7.55
C GLY A 44 6.06 -11.89 -7.67
N ILE A 45 7.24 -11.35 -7.44
CA ILE A 45 8.49 -12.08 -7.56
C ILE A 45 8.68 -13.00 -6.35
N PRO A 46 8.76 -14.33 -6.54
CA PRO A 46 8.88 -15.26 -5.42
C PRO A 46 10.30 -15.37 -4.89
N GLY A 47 10.42 -16.00 -3.73
CA GLY A 47 11.67 -16.41 -3.15
C GLY A 47 12.52 -15.25 -2.57
N ALA A 48 13.77 -15.57 -2.30
CA ALA A 48 14.69 -14.63 -1.68
C ALA A 48 14.95 -13.38 -2.54
N LEU A 49 14.98 -13.56 -3.87
CA LEU A 49 15.14 -12.44 -4.80
C LEU A 49 13.98 -11.43 -4.66
N GLY A 50 12.76 -11.91 -4.61
CA GLY A 50 11.59 -11.07 -4.42
C GLY A 50 11.62 -10.34 -3.09
N ILE A 51 11.98 -11.03 -2.01
CA ILE A 51 12.12 -10.43 -0.68
C ILE A 51 13.16 -9.31 -0.70
N ALA A 52 14.32 -9.56 -1.28
CA ALA A 52 15.39 -8.57 -1.37
C ALA A 52 14.98 -7.34 -2.19
N LEU A 53 14.32 -7.53 -3.31
CA LEU A 53 13.86 -6.43 -4.16
C LEU A 53 12.77 -5.60 -3.49
N ARG A 54 11.83 -6.25 -2.81
CA ARG A 54 10.83 -5.52 -2.05
C ARG A 54 11.44 -4.75 -0.89
N ASP A 55 12.38 -5.34 -0.17
CA ASP A 55 13.08 -4.63 0.89
C ASP A 55 13.80 -3.39 0.37
N LEU A 56 14.40 -3.47 -0.80
CA LEU A 56 15.13 -2.34 -1.40
C LEU A 56 14.20 -1.23 -1.90
N PHE A 57 13.09 -1.57 -2.55
CA PHE A 57 12.26 -0.58 -3.26
C PHE A 57 10.98 -0.19 -2.54
N TRP A 58 10.37 -1.08 -1.78
CA TRP A 58 9.07 -0.84 -1.17
C TRP A 58 9.08 0.16 -0.02
N LYS A 59 10.21 0.34 0.63
CA LYS A 59 10.32 1.26 1.79
C LYS A 59 9.86 2.69 1.47
N ARG A 60 10.08 3.13 0.24
CA ARG A 60 9.71 4.49 -0.20
C ARG A 60 8.21 4.67 -0.43
N LEU A 61 7.46 3.59 -0.50
CA LEU A 61 6.00 3.68 -0.67
C LEU A 61 5.31 4.13 0.60
N PHE A 62 5.85 3.78 1.76
CA PHE A 62 5.21 3.98 3.05
C PHE A 62 5.50 5.35 3.65
N ALA A 63 4.63 5.79 4.57
CA ALA A 63 4.88 6.99 5.37
C ALA A 63 6.16 6.84 6.18
N HIS A 64 6.40 5.65 6.72
CA HIS A 64 7.62 5.24 7.38
C HIS A 64 7.77 3.73 7.26
N CYS A 65 8.99 3.28 7.04
CA CYS A 65 9.31 1.85 7.04
C CYS A 65 10.63 1.65 7.77
N GLY A 66 10.59 1.01 8.92
CA GLY A 66 11.77 0.73 9.74
C GLY A 66 12.66 -0.35 9.14
N PRO A 67 13.84 -0.58 9.72
CA PRO A 67 14.73 -1.63 9.26
C PRO A 67 14.19 -3.02 9.61
N GLY A 68 14.58 -4.02 8.83
CA GLY A 68 14.21 -5.40 9.09
C GLY A 68 12.77 -5.78 8.75
N VAL A 69 12.04 -4.89 8.07
CA VAL A 69 10.68 -5.22 7.62
C VAL A 69 10.74 -6.21 6.47
N LEU A 70 9.95 -7.26 6.56
CA LEU A 70 9.90 -8.32 5.57
C LEU A 70 8.55 -8.36 4.90
N PHE A 71 8.55 -8.32 3.58
CA PHE A 71 7.34 -8.35 2.75
C PHE A 71 7.23 -9.67 2.02
N GLY A 72 6.11 -10.37 2.22
CA GLY A 72 5.77 -11.57 1.45
C GLY A 72 5.36 -11.25 0.02
N THR A 73 4.85 -12.25 -0.69
CA THR A 73 4.36 -12.10 -2.07
C THR A 73 2.88 -11.73 -2.12
N ARG A 74 2.45 -11.15 -3.23
CA ARG A 74 1.05 -10.84 -3.51
C ARG A 74 0.39 -9.95 -2.46
N ILE A 75 1.15 -9.05 -1.87
CA ILE A 75 0.61 -8.05 -0.94
C ILE A 75 -0.04 -6.94 -1.75
N ILE A 76 -1.27 -6.61 -1.41
CA ILE A 76 -2.01 -5.51 -2.03
C ILE A 76 -1.91 -4.29 -1.14
N LEU A 77 -1.41 -3.20 -1.70
CA LEU A 77 -1.27 -1.92 -0.99
C LEU A 77 -2.21 -0.90 -1.61
N ARG A 78 -2.96 -0.20 -0.76
CA ARG A 78 -3.76 0.95 -1.15
C ARG A 78 -3.43 2.11 -0.23
N HIS A 79 -3.11 3.27 -0.80
CA HIS A 79 -2.63 4.45 -0.09
C HIS A 79 -1.46 4.13 0.84
N PRO A 80 -0.38 3.52 0.33
CA PRO A 80 0.75 3.13 1.20
C PRO A 80 1.42 4.31 1.88
N GLY A 81 1.32 5.52 1.33
CA GLY A 81 1.83 6.74 1.97
C GLY A 81 1.18 7.07 3.32
N ARG A 82 0.12 6.37 3.69
CA ARG A 82 -0.55 6.52 4.99
C ARG A 82 -0.34 5.33 5.92
N ILE A 83 0.57 4.44 5.57
CA ILE A 83 0.89 3.25 6.34
C ILE A 83 2.28 3.43 6.95
N ARG A 84 2.37 3.23 8.26
CA ARG A 84 3.63 3.26 8.98
C ARG A 84 3.96 1.87 9.47
N LEU A 85 5.15 1.41 9.14
CA LEU A 85 5.69 0.12 9.59
C LEU A 85 6.93 0.38 10.45
N ASP A 86 6.88 -0.05 11.70
CA ASP A 86 8.05 0.03 12.57
C ASP A 86 9.03 -1.11 12.27
N ALA A 87 10.17 -1.13 12.97
CA ALA A 87 11.22 -2.11 12.71
C ALA A 87 10.72 -3.56 12.91
N ASP A 88 11.28 -4.47 12.14
CA ASP A 88 11.08 -5.91 12.29
C ASP A 88 9.63 -6.38 12.10
N VAL A 89 8.82 -5.62 11.38
CA VAL A 89 7.46 -6.03 11.02
C VAL A 89 7.54 -7.06 9.90
N VAL A 90 6.76 -8.13 10.02
CA VAL A 90 6.64 -9.16 8.98
C VAL A 90 5.23 -9.13 8.42
N ILE A 91 5.12 -9.05 7.11
CA ILE A 91 3.84 -9.08 6.42
C ILE A 91 3.82 -10.33 5.54
N GLY A 92 2.89 -11.24 5.85
CA GLY A 92 2.76 -12.51 5.14
C GLY A 92 2.21 -12.38 3.71
N ASP A 93 2.19 -13.49 3.00
CA ASP A 93 1.74 -13.53 1.62
C ASP A 93 0.24 -13.23 1.50
N GLY A 94 -0.14 -12.50 0.47
CA GLY A 94 -1.54 -12.24 0.17
C GLY A 94 -2.23 -11.24 1.09
N CYS A 95 -1.49 -10.55 1.96
CA CYS A 95 -2.05 -9.54 2.84
C CYS A 95 -2.57 -8.33 2.05
N ILE A 96 -3.60 -7.69 2.58
CA ILE A 96 -4.17 -6.46 2.02
C ILE A 96 -4.05 -5.36 3.06
N LEU A 97 -3.34 -4.29 2.73
CA LEU A 97 -3.19 -3.12 3.59
C LEU A 97 -3.81 -1.92 2.89
N ASP A 98 -4.95 -1.48 3.38
CA ASP A 98 -5.72 -0.39 2.78
C ASP A 98 -5.81 0.78 3.75
N GLY A 99 -4.99 1.81 3.53
CA GLY A 99 -4.90 3.00 4.37
C GLY A 99 -5.68 4.19 3.85
N ARG A 100 -6.83 3.99 3.22
CA ARG A 100 -7.60 5.06 2.54
C ARG A 100 -8.29 6.08 3.42
N HIS A 101 -8.12 6.05 4.72
CA HIS A 101 -8.77 7.03 5.59
C HIS A 101 -8.19 8.43 5.35
N GLU A 102 -9.02 9.35 4.89
CA GLU A 102 -8.57 10.66 4.41
C GLU A 102 -8.17 11.64 5.53
N ASP A 103 -8.80 11.51 6.69
CA ASP A 103 -8.61 12.46 7.79
C ASP A 103 -7.38 12.18 8.65
N CYS A 104 -6.62 11.13 8.33
CA CYS A 104 -5.48 10.71 9.13
C CYS A 104 -4.24 10.52 8.26
N CYS A 105 -3.14 11.15 8.66
CA CYS A 105 -1.85 11.02 7.94
C CYS A 105 -1.30 9.60 8.00
N GLU A 106 -1.54 8.89 9.11
CA GLU A 106 -1.12 7.51 9.32
C GLU A 106 -2.34 6.67 9.67
N SER A 107 -2.95 6.08 8.63
CA SER A 107 -4.18 5.31 8.78
C SER A 107 -3.92 3.94 9.41
N ILE A 108 -2.79 3.32 9.07
CA ILE A 108 -2.37 2.03 9.62
C ILE A 108 -0.98 2.22 10.22
N VAL A 109 -0.85 1.83 11.49
CA VAL A 109 0.44 1.82 12.19
C VAL A 109 0.66 0.43 12.77
N LEU A 110 1.72 -0.23 12.32
CA LEU A 110 2.13 -1.53 12.84
C LEU A 110 3.38 -1.35 13.71
N GLY A 111 3.25 -1.71 14.98
CA GLY A 111 4.33 -1.59 15.94
C GLY A 111 5.45 -2.61 15.71
N ARG A 112 6.60 -2.34 16.30
CA ARG A 112 7.80 -3.14 16.13
C ARG A 112 7.56 -4.62 16.43
N GLY A 113 8.08 -5.47 15.55
CA GLY A 113 8.01 -6.92 15.73
C GLY A 113 6.63 -7.54 15.48
N THR A 114 5.67 -6.75 15.00
CA THR A 114 4.34 -7.26 14.67
C THR A 114 4.41 -8.14 13.43
N MET A 115 3.66 -9.22 13.46
CA MET A 115 3.59 -10.17 12.36
C MET A 115 2.17 -10.34 11.87
N LEU A 116 1.97 -10.15 10.59
CA LEU A 116 0.72 -10.49 9.90
C LEU A 116 0.92 -11.83 9.21
N SER A 117 0.05 -12.79 9.52
CA SER A 117 0.03 -14.08 8.81
C SER A 117 -0.49 -13.90 7.39
N ASN A 118 -0.53 -14.99 6.63
CA ASN A 118 -0.99 -14.92 5.26
C ASN A 118 -2.46 -14.49 5.17
N ASP A 119 -2.80 -13.75 4.12
CA ASP A 119 -4.16 -13.35 3.78
C ASP A 119 -4.86 -12.49 4.85
N VAL A 120 -4.10 -11.76 5.66
CA VAL A 120 -4.66 -10.80 6.62
C VAL A 120 -5.03 -9.52 5.88
N MET A 121 -6.22 -9.02 6.16
CA MET A 121 -6.71 -7.75 5.60
C MET A 121 -6.85 -6.69 6.68
N LEU A 122 -6.16 -5.58 6.53
CA LEU A 122 -6.32 -4.38 7.36
C LEU A 122 -6.83 -3.26 6.46
N SER A 123 -8.03 -2.79 6.73
CA SER A 123 -8.68 -1.77 5.91
C SER A 123 -9.23 -0.64 6.78
N CYS A 124 -8.83 0.58 6.46
CA CYS A 124 -9.25 1.79 7.15
C CYS A 124 -10.07 2.67 6.22
N LYS A 125 -11.39 2.69 6.40
CA LYS A 125 -12.26 3.64 5.68
C LYS A 125 -12.72 4.79 6.56
N GLY A 126 -13.13 4.52 7.78
CA GLY A 126 -13.67 5.52 8.68
C GLY A 126 -12.92 5.68 9.99
N GLY A 127 -11.70 5.20 10.05
CA GLY A 127 -10.89 5.26 11.26
C GLY A 127 -9.45 4.86 11.01
N ALA A 128 -8.67 4.74 12.07
CA ALA A 128 -7.27 4.31 11.99
C ALA A 128 -7.10 2.96 12.70
N ILE A 129 -6.16 2.17 12.21
CA ILE A 129 -5.76 0.91 12.83
C ILE A 129 -4.37 1.12 13.43
N ARG A 130 -4.25 0.88 14.72
CA ARG A 130 -2.97 0.94 15.41
C ARG A 130 -2.71 -0.38 16.11
N VAL A 131 -1.64 -1.04 15.71
CA VAL A 131 -1.22 -2.33 16.27
C VAL A 131 0.02 -2.09 17.11
N GLY A 132 0.02 -2.62 18.31
CA GLY A 132 1.13 -2.48 19.25
C GLY A 132 2.36 -3.29 18.84
N ARG A 133 3.30 -3.44 19.76
CA ARG A 133 4.55 -4.19 19.53
C ARG A 133 4.32 -5.68 19.71
N HIS A 134 5.04 -6.47 18.91
CA HIS A 134 5.07 -7.94 19.03
C HIS A 134 3.69 -8.59 19.03
N VAL A 135 2.79 -8.04 18.20
CA VAL A 135 1.43 -8.58 18.02
C VAL A 135 1.43 -9.53 16.83
N GLY A 136 0.83 -10.69 17.00
CA GLY A 136 0.58 -11.62 15.89
C GLY A 136 -0.89 -11.54 15.47
N ILE A 137 -1.15 -11.37 14.18
CA ILE A 137 -2.49 -11.36 13.61
C ILE A 137 -2.59 -12.50 12.61
N ASN A 138 -3.56 -13.38 12.83
CA ASN A 138 -3.82 -14.55 11.98
C ASN A 138 -5.14 -14.39 11.24
#